data_fda7c790c58e015c8cae3e7007a8d285
#
_entry.id   fda7c790c58e015c8cae3e7007a8d285
#
_cell.length_a   1.000
_cell.length_b   1.000
_cell.length_c   1.000
_cell.angle_alpha   90.00
_cell.angle_beta   90.00
_cell.angle_gamma   90.00
#
_symmetry.space_group_name_H-M   'P 1'
#
loop_
_entity.id
_entity.type
_entity.pdbx_description
1 polymer ?
#
loop_
_entity_poly.entity_id
_entity_poly.type
_entity_poly.pdbx_seq_one_letter_code
_entity_poly.pdbx_strand_id
1 'polypeptide(L)'
;MKLFEAAKVGKLELQNRVVMAPLTRSRAIGNIPNELMVEYYGQRATAGLIIAEGTAPSANGLGYARIPGLYNSSQVEGWKKVTAAVHAKGAKMFVQLMHTGRVSHPLNMPAGARVIAPSPVKLSGQMYTDAKGMVDYPVPEEMSIADIEAAAKEFVNSARLALEAGFDGVELH
;
A
#
# COMPACT_ATOMS: atom_id res chain seq x y z
N MET A 1 0.54 6.68 -32.45
CA MET A 1 0.49 7.67 -31.33
C MET A 1 1.45 7.17 -30.28
N LYS A 2 2.50 7.92 -29.97
CA LYS A 2 3.61 7.49 -29.07
C LYS A 2 3.16 6.94 -27.70
N LEU A 3 2.00 7.37 -27.21
CA LEU A 3 1.45 6.92 -25.92
C LEU A 3 1.23 5.40 -25.86
N PHE A 4 0.84 4.79 -26.97
CA PHE A 4 0.52 3.37 -27.06
C PHE A 4 1.67 2.51 -27.60
N GLU A 5 2.84 3.10 -27.83
CA GLU A 5 4.04 2.37 -28.21
C GLU A 5 4.73 1.82 -26.97
N ALA A 6 5.33 0.64 -27.09
CA ALA A 6 6.15 0.04 -26.05
C ALA A 6 7.22 1.01 -25.54
N ALA A 7 7.54 0.92 -24.26
CA ALA A 7 8.55 1.75 -23.63
C ALA A 7 9.43 0.93 -22.69
N LYS A 8 10.66 1.38 -22.47
CA LYS A 8 11.58 0.77 -21.53
C LYS A 8 11.79 1.72 -20.35
N VAL A 9 11.60 1.20 -19.14
CA VAL A 9 11.85 1.92 -17.88
C VAL A 9 12.86 1.09 -17.07
N GLY A 10 14.11 1.54 -17.05
CA GLY A 10 15.20 0.74 -16.50
C GLY A 10 15.34 -0.60 -17.23
N LYS A 11 15.11 -1.69 -16.50
CA LYS A 11 15.12 -3.06 -17.05
C LYS A 11 13.72 -3.56 -17.46
N LEU A 12 12.67 -2.80 -17.16
CA LEU A 12 11.30 -3.20 -17.46
C LEU A 12 10.89 -2.79 -18.86
N GLU A 13 10.25 -3.70 -19.56
CA GLU A 13 9.58 -3.43 -20.83
C GLU A 13 8.07 -3.27 -20.56
N LEU A 14 7.53 -2.11 -20.91
CA LEU A 14 6.13 -1.75 -20.78
C LEU A 14 5.45 -1.86 -22.14
N GLN A 15 4.24 -2.44 -22.16
CA GLN A 15 3.45 -2.57 -23.39
C GLN A 15 3.00 -1.23 -23.99
N ASN A 16 2.95 -0.18 -23.17
CA ASN A 16 2.66 1.20 -23.58
C ASN A 16 3.15 2.19 -22.50
N ARG A 17 2.95 3.49 -22.72
CA ARG A 17 3.44 4.56 -21.83
C ARG A 17 2.38 5.08 -20.85
N VAL A 18 1.26 4.38 -20.71
CA VAL A 18 0.24 4.73 -19.72
C VAL A 18 0.63 4.16 -18.37
N VAL A 19 0.70 5.00 -17.36
CA VAL A 19 0.98 4.60 -15.97
C VAL A 19 -0.22 4.96 -15.11
N MET A 20 -0.76 3.97 -14.39
CA MET A 20 -1.77 4.20 -13.38
C MET A 20 -1.12 4.61 -12.07
N ALA A 21 -1.43 5.82 -11.59
CA ALA A 21 -0.97 6.31 -10.30
C ALA A 21 -1.63 5.55 -9.12
N PRO A 22 -0.96 5.49 -7.94
CA PRO A 22 -1.53 4.86 -6.75
C PRO A 22 -2.75 5.62 -6.23
N LEU A 23 -3.82 4.91 -5.92
CA LEU A 23 -5.08 5.47 -5.45
C LEU A 23 -5.62 4.59 -4.32
N THR A 24 -5.67 5.08 -3.09
CA THR A 24 -6.28 4.39 -1.94
C THR A 24 -7.75 4.09 -2.21
N ARG A 25 -8.12 2.78 -2.21
CA ARG A 25 -9.48 2.34 -2.53
C ARG A 25 -10.29 1.92 -1.32
N SER A 26 -9.64 1.69 -0.17
CA SER A 26 -10.31 1.27 1.07
C SER A 26 -11.20 0.03 0.88
N ARG A 27 -10.67 -1.02 0.24
CA ARG A 27 -11.41 -2.27 -0.07
C ARG A 27 -10.75 -3.54 0.48
N ALA A 28 -9.56 -3.42 1.10
CA ALA A 28 -8.86 -4.55 1.70
C ALA A 28 -9.44 -4.89 3.09
N ILE A 29 -10.47 -5.70 3.14
CA ILE A 29 -11.09 -6.16 4.39
C ILE A 29 -10.07 -6.95 5.20
N GLY A 30 -9.90 -6.59 6.47
CA GLY A 30 -8.86 -7.18 7.33
C GLY A 30 -7.43 -6.85 6.87
N ASN A 31 -7.26 -5.79 6.06
CA ASN A 31 -5.99 -5.36 5.45
C ASN A 31 -5.37 -6.42 4.51
N ILE A 32 -6.19 -7.34 4.01
CA ILE A 32 -5.79 -8.40 3.08
C ILE A 32 -6.37 -8.09 1.70
N PRO A 33 -5.55 -8.09 0.63
CA PRO A 33 -6.04 -7.99 -0.74
C PRO A 33 -7.02 -9.13 -1.07
N ASN A 34 -8.10 -8.80 -1.78
CA ASN A 34 -9.22 -9.70 -2.02
C ASN A 34 -9.68 -9.66 -3.49
N GLU A 35 -10.71 -10.41 -3.83
CA GLU A 35 -11.21 -10.56 -5.20
C GLU A 35 -11.68 -9.23 -5.82
N LEU A 36 -12.21 -8.28 -5.03
CA LEU A 36 -12.54 -6.93 -5.54
C LEU A 36 -11.30 -6.19 -6.03
N MET A 37 -10.15 -6.38 -5.37
CA MET A 37 -8.88 -5.78 -5.79
C MET A 37 -8.33 -6.51 -7.03
N VAL A 38 -8.48 -7.82 -7.11
CA VAL A 38 -8.15 -8.61 -8.33
C VAL A 38 -8.91 -8.06 -9.53
N GLU A 39 -10.22 -7.88 -9.40
CA GLU A 39 -11.05 -7.31 -10.46
C GLU A 39 -10.64 -5.87 -10.79
N TYR A 40 -10.52 -5.02 -9.78
CA TYR A 40 -10.19 -3.60 -9.95
C TYR A 40 -8.89 -3.37 -10.72
N TYR A 41 -7.81 -4.04 -10.32
CA TYR A 41 -6.52 -3.92 -11.01
C TYR A 41 -6.51 -4.65 -12.35
N GLY A 42 -7.14 -5.82 -12.44
CA GLY A 42 -7.29 -6.57 -13.68
C GLY A 42 -8.04 -5.82 -14.77
N GLN A 43 -9.06 -4.99 -14.42
CA GLN A 43 -9.76 -4.13 -15.39
C GLN A 43 -8.86 -3.03 -15.97
N ARG A 44 -7.77 -2.66 -15.29
CA ARG A 44 -6.84 -1.57 -15.66
C ARG A 44 -5.52 -2.06 -16.25
N ALA A 45 -5.36 -3.36 -16.36
CA ALA A 45 -4.12 -4.01 -16.79
C ALA A 45 -3.82 -3.90 -18.29
N THR A 46 -4.55 -3.04 -19.02
CA THR A 46 -4.16 -2.56 -20.36
C THR A 46 -3.17 -1.40 -20.30
N ALA A 47 -2.94 -0.78 -19.12
CA ALA A 47 -1.85 0.17 -18.91
C ALA A 47 -0.48 -0.53 -19.03
N GLY A 48 0.58 0.23 -19.29
CA GLY A 48 1.94 -0.30 -19.29
C GLY A 48 2.46 -0.62 -17.90
N LEU A 49 2.14 0.25 -16.93
CA LEU A 49 2.50 0.08 -15.52
C LEU A 49 1.33 0.48 -14.62
N ILE A 50 1.11 -0.28 -13.57
CA ILE A 50 0.19 0.05 -12.48
C ILE A 50 0.99 0.20 -11.20
N ILE A 51 0.84 1.34 -10.50
CA ILE A 51 1.32 1.47 -9.14
C ILE A 51 0.12 1.23 -8.22
N ALA A 52 0.18 0.17 -7.43
CA ALA A 52 -0.90 -0.19 -6.50
C ALA A 52 -1.03 0.83 -5.37
N GLU A 53 -2.21 0.88 -4.79
CA GLU A 53 -2.56 1.77 -3.68
C GLU A 53 -1.59 1.69 -2.51
N GLY A 54 -1.57 2.76 -1.70
CA GLY A 54 -0.78 2.84 -0.47
C GLY A 54 -1.00 1.61 0.41
N THR A 55 0.07 0.87 0.62
CA THR A 55 0.11 -0.45 1.27
C THR A 55 1.01 -0.38 2.50
N ALA A 56 0.49 -0.73 3.65
CA ALA A 56 1.22 -0.60 4.91
C ALA A 56 2.35 -1.64 5.03
N PRO A 57 3.58 -1.21 5.40
CA PRO A 57 4.72 -2.12 5.60
C PRO A 57 4.67 -2.83 6.95
N SER A 58 3.78 -2.42 7.85
CA SER A 58 3.58 -2.99 9.19
C SER A 58 2.21 -2.64 9.74
N ALA A 59 1.87 -3.20 10.90
CA ALA A 59 0.65 -2.84 11.63
C ALA A 59 0.63 -1.35 12.04
N ASN A 60 1.78 -0.80 12.44
CA ASN A 60 1.91 0.62 12.79
C ASN A 60 1.84 1.55 11.56
N GLY A 61 2.08 1.02 10.37
CA GLY A 61 1.97 1.74 9.11
C GLY A 61 0.54 1.93 8.62
N LEU A 62 -0.43 1.21 9.19
CA LEU A 62 -1.86 1.37 8.87
C LEU A 62 -2.41 2.68 9.41
N GLY A 63 -3.46 3.21 8.76
CA GLY A 63 -4.12 4.43 9.23
C GLY A 63 -5.48 4.63 8.60
N TYR A 64 -5.60 4.58 7.29
CA TYR A 64 -6.91 4.65 6.62
C TYR A 64 -7.68 3.34 6.77
N ALA A 65 -9.01 3.43 6.83
CA ALA A 65 -9.87 2.26 6.89
C ALA A 65 -9.64 1.34 5.66
N ARG A 66 -9.48 0.05 5.92
CA ARG A 66 -9.41 -1.01 4.90
C ARG A 66 -8.34 -0.79 3.82
N ILE A 67 -7.19 -0.17 4.14
CA ILE A 67 -6.02 -0.20 3.27
C ILE A 67 -5.34 -1.56 3.37
N PRO A 68 -4.71 -2.05 2.30
CA PRO A 68 -3.97 -3.30 2.36
C PRO A 68 -2.66 -3.16 3.13
N GLY A 69 -2.18 -4.27 3.66
CA GLY A 69 -0.83 -4.42 4.18
C GLY A 69 0.02 -5.33 3.30
N LEU A 70 1.33 -5.34 3.59
CA LEU A 70 2.27 -6.28 2.99
C LEU A 70 3.39 -6.60 3.99
N TYR A 71 3.00 -7.26 5.10
CA TYR A 71 3.91 -7.59 6.21
C TYR A 71 3.67 -8.98 6.80
N ASN A 72 2.74 -9.77 6.22
CA ASN A 72 2.49 -11.15 6.59
C ASN A 72 2.11 -12.02 5.39
N SER A 73 2.11 -13.34 5.59
CA SER A 73 1.87 -14.33 4.53
C SER A 73 0.47 -14.22 3.91
N SER A 74 -0.57 -13.97 4.70
CA SER A 74 -1.94 -13.85 4.17
C SER A 74 -2.08 -12.68 3.21
N GLN A 75 -1.39 -11.57 3.48
CA GLN A 75 -1.34 -10.41 2.61
C GLN A 75 -0.55 -10.71 1.33
N VAL A 76 0.57 -11.42 1.44
CA VAL A 76 1.35 -11.88 0.28
C VAL A 76 0.49 -12.74 -0.63
N GLU A 77 -0.23 -13.73 -0.09
CA GLU A 77 -1.11 -14.61 -0.89
C GLU A 77 -2.27 -13.83 -1.55
N GLY A 78 -2.82 -12.84 -0.87
CA GLY A 78 -3.80 -11.94 -1.47
C GLY A 78 -3.23 -11.14 -2.64
N TRP A 79 -2.04 -10.55 -2.46
CA TRP A 79 -1.36 -9.80 -3.51
C TRP A 79 -0.92 -10.66 -4.70
N LYS A 80 -0.52 -11.93 -4.50
CA LYS A 80 -0.19 -12.86 -5.60
C LYS A 80 -1.33 -12.99 -6.60
N LYS A 81 -2.57 -13.03 -6.14
CA LYS A 81 -3.74 -13.10 -7.02
C LYS A 81 -3.90 -11.82 -7.86
N VAL A 82 -3.67 -10.67 -7.24
CA VAL A 82 -3.76 -9.37 -7.89
C VAL A 82 -2.67 -9.22 -8.96
N THR A 83 -1.42 -9.48 -8.61
CA THR A 83 -0.27 -9.38 -9.55
C THR A 83 -0.43 -10.36 -10.72
N ALA A 84 -0.87 -11.59 -10.45
CA ALA A 84 -1.14 -12.57 -11.49
C ALA A 84 -2.21 -12.10 -12.49
N ALA A 85 -3.31 -11.51 -12.00
CA ALA A 85 -4.37 -10.98 -12.86
C ALA A 85 -3.91 -9.79 -13.72
N VAL A 86 -3.00 -8.96 -13.19
CA VAL A 86 -2.40 -7.84 -13.91
C VAL A 86 -1.42 -8.34 -14.96
N HIS A 87 -0.52 -9.24 -14.60
CA HIS A 87 0.48 -9.82 -15.50
C HIS A 87 -0.13 -10.63 -16.65
N ALA A 88 -1.27 -11.32 -16.39
CA ALA A 88 -1.99 -12.06 -17.42
C ALA A 88 -2.44 -11.18 -18.62
N LYS A 89 -2.47 -9.86 -18.44
CA LYS A 89 -2.81 -8.87 -19.49
C LYS A 89 -1.60 -8.06 -19.97
N GLY A 90 -0.39 -8.40 -19.54
CA GLY A 90 0.86 -7.81 -19.99
C GLY A 90 1.31 -6.54 -19.27
N ALA A 91 0.54 -5.99 -18.34
CA ALA A 91 0.95 -4.84 -17.55
C ALA A 91 2.02 -5.23 -16.52
N LYS A 92 2.88 -4.26 -16.17
CA LYS A 92 3.77 -4.33 -15.01
C LYS A 92 3.10 -3.74 -13.78
N MET A 93 3.48 -4.21 -12.58
CA MET A 93 2.86 -3.76 -11.34
C MET A 93 3.90 -3.46 -10.27
N PHE A 94 3.84 -2.24 -9.71
CA PHE A 94 4.56 -1.82 -8.50
C PHE A 94 3.57 -1.71 -7.35
N VAL A 95 4.07 -1.78 -6.13
CA VAL A 95 3.30 -1.44 -4.92
C VAL A 95 3.85 -0.18 -4.28
N GLN A 96 2.97 0.74 -3.91
CA GLN A 96 3.34 1.89 -3.08
C GLN A 96 3.40 1.45 -1.61
N LEU A 97 4.58 1.44 -1.02
CA LEU A 97 4.76 1.19 0.41
C LEU A 97 4.60 2.52 1.17
N MET A 98 3.62 2.57 2.08
CA MET A 98 3.22 3.78 2.78
C MET A 98 3.03 3.53 4.26
N HIS A 99 3.78 4.25 5.10
CA HIS A 99 3.51 4.35 6.52
C HIS A 99 2.77 5.66 6.79
N THR A 100 1.54 5.59 7.30
CA THR A 100 0.66 6.76 7.43
C THR A 100 1.06 7.72 8.57
N GLY A 101 1.90 7.26 9.50
CA GLY A 101 2.38 8.10 10.60
C GLY A 101 1.23 8.66 11.44
N ARG A 102 1.25 9.97 11.67
CA ARG A 102 0.19 10.66 12.42
C ARG A 102 -1.17 10.75 11.71
N VAL A 103 -1.21 10.46 10.40
CA VAL A 103 -2.45 10.38 9.61
C VAL A 103 -3.06 8.99 9.83
N SER A 104 -3.38 8.69 11.07
CA SER A 104 -3.80 7.38 11.56
C SER A 104 -4.83 7.49 12.66
N HIS A 105 -5.57 6.39 12.88
CA HIS A 105 -6.44 6.26 14.03
C HIS A 105 -6.45 4.80 14.53
N PRO A 106 -6.39 4.54 15.86
CA PRO A 106 -6.37 3.18 16.43
C PRO A 106 -7.53 2.30 15.99
N LEU A 107 -8.71 2.89 15.71
CA LEU A 107 -9.89 2.14 15.24
C LEU A 107 -9.73 1.55 13.83
N ASN A 108 -8.73 1.99 13.05
CA ASN A 108 -8.39 1.47 11.73
C ASN A 108 -7.18 0.52 11.75
N MET A 109 -6.66 0.22 12.94
CA MET A 109 -5.45 -0.57 13.15
C MET A 109 -5.76 -1.83 13.95
N PRO A 110 -4.99 -2.90 13.83
CA PRO A 110 -5.15 -4.07 14.67
C PRO A 110 -4.78 -3.76 16.13
N ALA A 111 -5.29 -4.57 17.05
CA ALA A 111 -4.97 -4.44 18.49
C ALA A 111 -3.45 -4.49 18.70
N GLY A 112 -2.95 -3.60 19.55
CA GLY A 112 -1.53 -3.47 19.88
C GLY A 112 -0.71 -2.61 18.92
N ALA A 113 -1.27 -2.19 17.77
CA ALA A 113 -0.61 -1.21 16.91
C ALA A 113 -0.69 0.20 17.51
N ARG A 114 0.36 1.01 17.24
CA ARG A 114 0.53 2.35 17.79
C ARG A 114 0.48 3.40 16.68
N VAL A 115 -0.19 4.52 16.93
CA VAL A 115 -0.07 5.70 16.08
C VAL A 115 1.21 6.42 16.46
N ILE A 116 2.25 6.26 15.68
CA ILE A 116 3.60 6.79 15.91
C ILE A 116 3.96 7.83 14.87
N ALA A 117 4.71 8.83 15.27
CA ALA A 117 5.21 9.89 14.36
C ALA A 117 6.51 10.49 14.90
N PRO A 118 7.29 11.22 14.08
CA PRO A 118 8.54 11.86 14.54
C PRO A 118 8.37 12.86 15.68
N SER A 119 7.15 13.31 15.95
CA SER A 119 6.83 14.22 17.07
C SER A 119 5.37 14.02 17.51
N PRO A 120 5.03 14.28 18.79
CA PRO A 120 3.69 14.08 19.34
C PRO A 120 2.73 15.25 18.99
N VAL A 121 2.75 15.70 17.74
CA VAL A 121 1.92 16.81 17.27
C VAL A 121 0.64 16.25 16.64
N LYS A 122 -0.50 16.54 17.27
CA LYS A 122 -1.83 16.16 16.78
C LYS A 122 -2.16 16.90 15.49
N LEU A 123 -2.77 16.18 14.53
CA LEU A 123 -3.37 16.82 13.35
C LEU A 123 -4.72 17.46 13.69
N SER A 124 -5.05 18.54 13.01
CA SER A 124 -6.41 19.08 12.94
C SER A 124 -7.26 18.26 11.98
N GLY A 125 -8.59 18.29 12.21
CA GLY A 125 -9.54 17.58 11.35
C GLY A 125 -9.85 16.17 11.84
N GLN A 126 -10.46 15.37 10.96
CA GLN A 126 -11.02 14.08 11.29
C GLN A 126 -10.63 13.01 10.28
N MET A 127 -10.64 11.76 10.74
CA MET A 127 -10.43 10.57 9.92
C MET A 127 -11.66 9.68 9.97
N TYR A 128 -12.00 9.08 8.84
CA TYR A 128 -13.06 8.08 8.78
C TYR A 128 -12.59 6.75 9.39
N THR A 129 -13.46 6.16 10.20
CA THR A 129 -13.31 4.81 10.77
C THR A 129 -14.58 4.00 10.54
N ASP A 130 -14.44 2.69 10.31
CA ASP A 130 -15.60 1.82 10.13
C ASP A 130 -16.44 1.68 11.42
N ALA A 131 -15.80 1.80 12.58
CA ALA A 131 -16.46 1.62 13.88
C ALA A 131 -17.29 2.84 14.33
N LYS A 132 -16.86 4.07 13.98
CA LYS A 132 -17.46 5.31 14.53
C LYS A 132 -17.66 6.43 13.50
N GLY A 133 -17.46 6.17 12.21
CA GLY A 133 -17.49 7.22 11.18
C GLY A 133 -16.32 8.20 11.34
N MET A 134 -16.59 9.49 11.19
CA MET A 134 -15.57 10.55 11.33
C MET A 134 -15.23 10.78 12.80
N VAL A 135 -13.95 10.67 13.10
CA VAL A 135 -13.40 10.89 14.47
C VAL A 135 -12.15 11.77 14.39
N ASP A 136 -11.91 12.53 15.46
CA ASP A 136 -10.72 13.38 15.56
C ASP A 136 -9.45 12.53 15.55
N TYR A 137 -8.38 13.05 14.92
CA TYR A 137 -7.06 12.41 15.02
C TYR A 137 -6.59 12.33 16.47
N PRO A 138 -5.95 11.24 16.88
CA PRO A 138 -5.30 11.17 18.19
C PRO A 138 -4.00 11.99 18.21
N VAL A 139 -3.47 12.24 19.39
CA VAL A 139 -2.07 12.64 19.54
C VAL A 139 -1.21 11.42 19.26
N PRO A 140 -0.28 11.47 18.29
CA PRO A 140 0.60 10.32 18.04
C PRO A 140 1.64 10.19 19.16
N GLU A 141 2.15 8.97 19.36
CA GLU A 141 3.34 8.76 20.18
C GLU A 141 4.59 9.21 19.44
N GLU A 142 5.51 9.87 20.12
CA GLU A 142 6.80 10.24 19.55
C GLU A 142 7.67 9.00 19.33
N MET A 143 8.22 8.86 18.13
CA MET A 143 9.11 7.76 17.79
C MET A 143 10.45 7.91 18.49
N SER A 144 10.89 6.86 19.17
CA SER A 144 12.29 6.70 19.58
C SER A 144 13.18 6.41 18.37
N ILE A 145 14.49 6.52 18.52
CA ILE A 145 15.44 6.08 17.48
C ILE A 145 15.22 4.61 17.12
N ALA A 146 14.94 3.76 18.13
CA ALA A 146 14.64 2.35 17.88
C ALA A 146 13.36 2.15 17.05
N ASP A 147 12.32 2.97 17.24
CA ASP A 147 11.10 2.93 16.41
C ASP A 147 11.41 3.34 14.96
N ILE A 148 12.26 4.34 14.75
CA ILE A 148 12.68 4.79 13.40
C ILE A 148 13.44 3.67 12.68
N GLU A 149 14.41 3.04 13.37
CA GLU A 149 15.16 1.91 12.82
C GLU A 149 14.27 0.70 12.52
N ALA A 150 13.28 0.42 13.39
CA ALA A 150 12.30 -0.63 13.18
C ALA A 150 11.44 -0.34 11.94
N ALA A 151 10.92 0.88 11.79
CA ALA A 151 10.15 1.28 10.62
C ALA A 151 10.95 1.13 9.32
N ALA A 152 12.22 1.51 9.31
CA ALA A 152 13.09 1.30 8.15
C ALA A 152 13.21 -0.19 7.78
N LYS A 153 13.39 -1.07 8.79
CA LYS A 153 13.44 -2.52 8.58
C LYS A 153 12.10 -3.10 8.10
N GLU A 154 10.97 -2.54 8.55
CA GLU A 154 9.63 -2.91 8.09
C GLU A 154 9.46 -2.62 6.59
N PHE A 155 9.89 -1.45 6.10
CA PHE A 155 9.92 -1.13 4.67
C PHE A 155 10.79 -2.12 3.87
N VAL A 156 11.99 -2.44 4.36
CA VAL A 156 12.88 -3.43 3.72
C VAL A 156 12.23 -4.81 3.64
N ASN A 157 11.62 -5.28 4.75
CA ASN A 157 10.91 -6.55 4.77
C ASN A 157 9.71 -6.54 3.81
N SER A 158 8.93 -5.46 3.81
CA SER A 158 7.78 -5.33 2.92
C SER A 158 8.20 -5.32 1.44
N ALA A 159 9.31 -4.67 1.10
CA ALA A 159 9.88 -4.71 -0.26
C ALA A 159 10.29 -6.14 -0.66
N ARG A 160 10.88 -6.92 0.27
CA ARG A 160 11.17 -8.35 0.03
C ARG A 160 9.88 -9.15 -0.20
N LEU A 161 8.84 -8.93 0.62
CA LEU A 161 7.54 -9.58 0.45
C LEU A 161 6.83 -9.16 -0.85
N ALA A 162 7.08 -7.94 -1.33
CA ALA A 162 6.58 -7.49 -2.62
C ALA A 162 7.13 -8.35 -3.78
N LEU A 163 8.42 -8.67 -3.77
CA LEU A 163 8.99 -9.60 -4.75
C LEU A 163 8.35 -10.99 -4.66
N GLU A 164 8.13 -11.49 -3.45
CA GLU A 164 7.46 -12.77 -3.21
C GLU A 164 6.00 -12.77 -3.69
N ALA A 165 5.31 -11.63 -3.56
CA ALA A 165 3.96 -11.41 -4.06
C ALA A 165 3.88 -11.18 -5.58
N GLY A 166 5.02 -11.14 -6.28
CA GLY A 166 5.08 -11.02 -7.74
C GLY A 166 5.08 -9.60 -8.28
N PHE A 167 5.28 -8.58 -7.45
CA PHE A 167 5.44 -7.21 -7.93
C PHE A 167 6.76 -7.03 -8.71
N ASP A 168 6.74 -6.22 -9.77
CA ASP A 168 7.91 -5.88 -10.58
C ASP A 168 8.79 -4.79 -9.92
N GLY A 169 8.29 -4.14 -8.87
CA GLY A 169 9.03 -3.13 -8.10
C GLY A 169 8.21 -2.52 -6.98
N VAL A 170 8.82 -1.57 -6.27
CA VAL A 170 8.20 -0.82 -5.17
C VAL A 170 8.35 0.68 -5.38
N GLU A 171 7.39 1.44 -4.88
CA GLU A 171 7.47 2.88 -4.70
C GLU A 171 7.51 3.16 -3.19
N LEU A 172 8.47 3.95 -2.74
CA LEU A 172 8.53 4.41 -1.35
C LEU A 172 7.82 5.76 -1.24
N HIS A 173 6.78 5.78 -0.40
CA HIS A 173 5.93 6.97 -0.20
C HIS A 173 6.18 7.60 1.15
#